data_fcb95069b70cf05e7b453a6ce9394ccb
#
_entry.id   fcb95069b70cf05e7b453a6ce9394ccb
#
_cell.length_a   1.000
_cell.length_b   1.000
_cell.length_c   1.000
_cell.angle_alpha   90.00
_cell.angle_beta   90.00
_cell.angle_gamma   90.00
#
_symmetry.space_group_name_H-M   'P 1'
#
loop_
_entity.id
_entity.type
_entity.pdbx_description
1 polymer ?
#
loop_
_entity_poly.entity_id
_entity_poly.type
_entity_poly.pdbx_seq_one_letter_code
_entity_poly.pdbx_strand_id
1 'polypeptide(L)'
;RPLVPLDGGRFATSDLNDLYRRVINRNNRLRRLLDLRAPDIILRNERRMLQESVDALFDNGRRGRVITGTNKRPLKSLSDMLKGKQGRFRQNLLGKRVDYSGRSVIVVGPELMLHQCGLPKKLALELFKPFIYSKLESLGFSSTVKQSRRMVEKQTPEVWDILEEVIREHPVLLNRAPTLHRLGIQAFEPVLIEGKAIQLHPLVCAAFNADFDGD
;
A
#
# COMPACT_ATOMS: atom_id res chain seq x y z
N ARG A 1 -14.37 -9.12 -5.71
CA ARG A 1 -15.24 -7.94 -5.52
C ARG A 1 -15.76 -7.96 -4.10
N PRO A 2 -14.99 -7.39 -3.16
CA PRO A 2 -15.31 -7.50 -1.75
C PRO A 2 -16.58 -6.73 -1.36
N LEU A 3 -17.35 -7.31 -0.48
CA LEU A 3 -18.36 -6.66 0.30
C LEU A 3 -17.82 -6.56 1.73
N VAL A 4 -17.40 -5.37 2.13
CA VAL A 4 -16.69 -5.16 3.40
C VAL A 4 -17.68 -4.57 4.42
N PRO A 5 -17.83 -5.19 5.60
CA PRO A 5 -18.63 -4.60 6.66
C PRO A 5 -17.95 -3.34 7.21
N LEU A 6 -18.74 -2.31 7.41
CA LEU A 6 -18.35 -1.06 8.07
C LEU A 6 -18.98 -1.00 9.46
N ASP A 7 -18.44 -0.12 10.30
CA ASP A 7 -19.03 0.19 11.60
C ASP A 7 -20.49 0.67 11.44
N GLY A 8 -21.37 0.21 12.32
CA GLY A 8 -22.80 0.53 12.26
C GLY A 8 -23.64 -0.36 11.33
N GLY A 9 -23.18 -1.55 10.98
CA GLY A 9 -23.93 -2.55 10.21
C GLY A 9 -24.11 -2.23 8.72
N ARG A 10 -23.37 -1.25 8.20
CA ARG A 10 -23.34 -0.91 6.76
C ARG A 10 -22.26 -1.69 6.04
N PHE A 11 -22.44 -1.88 4.74
CA PHE A 11 -21.47 -2.53 3.88
C PHE A 11 -20.92 -1.58 2.83
N ALA A 12 -19.62 -1.62 2.61
CA ALA A 12 -18.98 -1.00 1.46
C ALA A 12 -18.84 -2.03 0.34
N THR A 13 -19.18 -1.62 -0.87
CA THR A 13 -19.09 -2.47 -2.06
C THR A 13 -18.28 -1.77 -3.16
N SER A 14 -17.72 -2.57 -4.07
CA SER A 14 -17.05 -2.04 -5.26
C SER A 14 -18.08 -1.45 -6.23
N ASP A 15 -17.71 -0.36 -6.91
CA ASP A 15 -18.52 0.24 -7.99
C ASP A 15 -18.82 -0.76 -9.11
N LEU A 16 -17.93 -1.73 -9.35
CA LEU A 16 -18.14 -2.81 -10.30
C LEU A 16 -19.38 -3.66 -10.01
N ASN A 17 -19.73 -3.87 -8.76
CA ASN A 17 -20.93 -4.62 -8.40
C ASN A 17 -22.20 -3.92 -8.90
N ASP A 18 -22.25 -2.60 -8.85
CA ASP A 18 -23.37 -1.84 -9.38
C ASP A 18 -23.43 -1.89 -10.91
N LEU A 19 -22.30 -1.76 -11.56
CA LEU A 19 -22.19 -1.85 -13.02
C LEU A 19 -22.59 -3.24 -13.53
N TYR A 20 -22.12 -4.32 -12.91
CA TYR A 20 -22.53 -5.68 -13.24
C TYR A 20 -24.03 -5.91 -13.00
N ARG A 21 -24.55 -5.43 -11.88
CA ARG A 21 -25.98 -5.53 -11.56
C ARG A 21 -26.84 -4.85 -12.63
N ARG A 22 -26.43 -3.69 -13.15
CA ARG A 22 -27.11 -3.00 -14.24
C ARG A 22 -27.15 -3.82 -15.52
N VAL A 23 -26.02 -4.44 -15.88
CA VAL A 23 -25.95 -5.32 -17.06
C VAL A 23 -26.89 -6.52 -16.88
N ILE A 24 -26.85 -7.18 -15.75
CA ILE A 24 -27.69 -8.36 -15.47
C ILE A 24 -29.19 -7.98 -15.51
N ASN A 25 -29.56 -6.89 -14.87
CA ASN A 25 -30.96 -6.43 -14.85
C ASN A 25 -31.47 -6.08 -16.25
N ARG A 26 -30.65 -5.40 -17.08
CA ARG A 26 -30.99 -5.09 -18.47
C ARG A 26 -31.10 -6.35 -19.31
N ASN A 27 -30.20 -7.29 -19.14
CA ASN A 27 -30.26 -8.59 -19.85
C ASN A 27 -31.53 -9.38 -19.47
N ASN A 28 -31.85 -9.47 -18.18
CA ASN A 28 -33.06 -10.17 -17.73
C ASN A 28 -34.33 -9.51 -18.25
N ARG A 29 -34.36 -8.19 -18.28
CA ARG A 29 -35.47 -7.43 -18.84
C ARG A 29 -35.65 -7.69 -20.36
N LEU A 30 -34.55 -7.64 -21.10
CA LEU A 30 -34.58 -7.96 -22.54
C LEU A 30 -35.09 -9.38 -22.81
N ARG A 31 -34.59 -10.36 -22.04
CA ARG A 31 -35.04 -11.77 -22.12
C ARG A 31 -36.55 -11.89 -21.92
N ARG A 32 -37.05 -11.25 -20.84
CA ARG A 32 -38.48 -11.25 -20.53
C ARG A 32 -39.32 -10.58 -21.64
N LEU A 33 -38.85 -9.49 -22.26
CA LEU A 33 -39.55 -8.83 -23.38
C LEU A 33 -39.53 -9.68 -24.64
N LEU A 34 -38.48 -10.46 -24.89
CA LEU A 34 -38.43 -11.43 -25.99
C LEU A 34 -39.43 -12.56 -25.79
N ASP A 35 -39.53 -13.11 -24.56
CA ASP A 35 -40.49 -14.18 -24.21
C ASP A 35 -41.96 -13.70 -24.40
N LEU A 36 -42.20 -12.44 -24.05
CA LEU A 36 -43.51 -11.78 -24.21
C LEU A 36 -43.82 -11.33 -25.65
N ARG A 37 -42.92 -11.55 -26.61
CA ARG A 37 -43.02 -11.08 -27.99
C ARG A 37 -43.40 -9.60 -28.11
N ALA A 38 -42.67 -8.75 -27.32
CA ALA A 38 -42.89 -7.31 -27.35
C ALA A 38 -42.62 -6.70 -28.73
N PRO A 39 -43.19 -5.52 -29.05
CA PRO A 39 -42.97 -4.84 -30.33
C PRO A 39 -41.47 -4.56 -30.59
N ASP A 40 -41.06 -4.63 -31.86
CA ASP A 40 -39.65 -4.46 -32.25
C ASP A 40 -39.03 -3.14 -31.82
N ILE A 41 -39.79 -2.08 -31.75
CA ILE A 41 -39.30 -0.78 -31.30
C ILE A 41 -38.83 -0.80 -29.81
N ILE A 42 -39.57 -1.53 -28.98
CA ILE A 42 -39.22 -1.73 -27.58
C ILE A 42 -38.01 -2.63 -27.47
N LEU A 43 -37.93 -3.71 -28.22
CA LEU A 43 -36.80 -4.63 -28.24
C LEU A 43 -35.51 -3.94 -28.68
N ARG A 44 -35.57 -3.12 -29.75
CA ARG A 44 -34.40 -2.32 -30.18
C ARG A 44 -33.91 -1.35 -29.12
N ASN A 45 -34.83 -0.67 -28.45
CA ASN A 45 -34.49 0.25 -27.38
C ASN A 45 -33.84 -0.49 -26.21
N GLU A 46 -34.38 -1.63 -25.80
CA GLU A 46 -33.80 -2.39 -24.66
C GLU A 46 -32.42 -3.00 -25.03
N ARG A 47 -32.24 -3.46 -26.28
CA ARG A 47 -30.90 -3.87 -26.76
C ARG A 47 -29.90 -2.73 -26.72
N ARG A 48 -30.31 -1.53 -27.14
CA ARG A 48 -29.44 -0.32 -27.02
C ARG A 48 -29.09 -0.02 -25.59
N MET A 49 -30.04 -0.08 -24.67
CA MET A 49 -29.80 0.16 -23.23
C MET A 49 -28.92 -0.91 -22.60
N LEU A 50 -29.02 -2.17 -23.03
CA LEU A 50 -28.13 -3.23 -22.60
C LEU A 50 -26.69 -2.95 -23.09
N GLN A 51 -26.54 -2.56 -24.36
CA GLN A 51 -25.24 -2.21 -24.94
C GLN A 51 -24.61 -1.03 -24.19
N GLU A 52 -25.35 0.00 -23.87
CA GLU A 52 -24.88 1.13 -23.06
C GLU A 52 -24.41 0.69 -21.67
N SER A 53 -25.11 -0.26 -21.05
CA SER A 53 -24.70 -0.80 -19.74
C SER A 53 -23.40 -1.60 -19.83
N VAL A 54 -23.20 -2.35 -20.89
CA VAL A 54 -21.95 -3.10 -21.14
C VAL A 54 -20.80 -2.14 -21.45
N ASP A 55 -21.02 -1.13 -22.27
CA ASP A 55 -20.03 -0.09 -22.58
C ASP A 55 -19.58 0.64 -21.30
N ALA A 56 -20.52 0.97 -20.42
CA ALA A 56 -20.22 1.60 -19.14
C ALA A 56 -19.46 0.66 -18.17
N LEU A 57 -19.72 -0.63 -18.19
CA LEU A 57 -18.96 -1.60 -17.41
C LEU A 57 -17.49 -1.64 -17.83
N PHE A 58 -17.22 -1.59 -19.12
CA PHE A 58 -15.86 -1.60 -19.65
C PHE A 58 -15.16 -0.25 -19.49
N ASP A 59 -15.79 0.84 -19.89
CA ASP A 59 -15.19 2.19 -19.85
C ASP A 59 -16.30 3.25 -19.66
N ASN A 60 -16.65 3.51 -18.43
CA ASN A 60 -17.70 4.46 -18.08
C ASN A 60 -17.31 5.89 -18.48
N GLY A 61 -18.17 6.52 -19.26
CA GLY A 61 -17.96 7.90 -19.74
C GLY A 61 -17.25 8.01 -21.09
N ARG A 62 -16.87 6.90 -21.71
CA ARG A 62 -16.29 6.92 -23.06
C ARG A 62 -17.34 7.24 -24.14
N ARG A 63 -18.55 6.71 -23.98
CA ARG A 63 -19.69 6.95 -24.86
C ARG A 63 -20.92 7.30 -24.04
N GLY A 64 -21.64 8.32 -24.46
CA GLY A 64 -22.91 8.72 -23.87
C GLY A 64 -22.80 9.30 -22.48
N ARG A 65 -23.86 9.15 -21.71
CA ARG A 65 -23.96 9.72 -20.37
C ARG A 65 -23.19 8.88 -19.36
N VAL A 66 -22.38 9.56 -18.54
CA VAL A 66 -21.65 8.91 -17.43
C VAL A 66 -22.63 8.37 -16.40
N ILE A 67 -22.46 7.11 -16.02
CA ILE A 67 -23.21 6.50 -14.92
C ILE A 67 -22.58 6.92 -13.59
N THR A 68 -23.40 7.50 -12.73
CA THR A 68 -22.99 8.02 -11.42
C THR A 68 -23.64 7.23 -10.29
N GLY A 69 -22.97 7.22 -9.13
CA GLY A 69 -23.53 6.70 -7.88
C GLY A 69 -24.44 7.72 -7.17
N THR A 70 -24.83 7.40 -5.94
CA THR A 70 -25.72 8.24 -5.10
C THR A 70 -25.20 9.65 -4.87
N ASN A 71 -23.88 9.84 -4.80
CA ASN A 71 -23.24 11.14 -4.57
C ASN A 71 -22.85 11.86 -5.87
N LYS A 72 -23.52 11.59 -6.99
CA LYS A 72 -23.19 12.14 -8.33
C LYS A 72 -21.73 11.87 -8.79
N ARG A 73 -20.99 11.05 -8.07
CA ARG A 73 -19.65 10.63 -8.43
C ARG A 73 -19.74 9.59 -9.56
N PRO A 74 -18.92 9.71 -10.63
CA PRO A 74 -18.82 8.67 -11.66
C PRO A 74 -18.43 7.32 -11.07
N LEU A 75 -19.10 6.25 -11.50
CA LEU A 75 -18.74 4.90 -11.09
C LEU A 75 -17.45 4.47 -11.79
N LYS A 76 -16.57 3.82 -11.03
CA LYS A 76 -15.28 3.33 -11.51
C LYS A 76 -15.46 2.05 -12.30
N SER A 77 -15.18 2.10 -13.61
CA SER A 77 -15.32 0.97 -14.53
C SER A 77 -14.09 0.05 -14.54
N LEU A 78 -14.15 -1.04 -15.30
CA LEU A 78 -13.02 -1.97 -15.47
C LEU A 78 -11.77 -1.27 -16.01
N SER A 79 -11.95 -0.39 -17.00
CA SER A 79 -10.85 0.40 -17.57
C SER A 79 -10.19 1.30 -16.52
N ASP A 80 -11.00 1.93 -15.65
CA ASP A 80 -10.50 2.79 -14.58
C ASP A 80 -9.73 2.02 -13.50
N MET A 81 -9.97 0.73 -13.36
CA MET A 81 -9.19 -0.15 -12.49
C MET A 81 -7.76 -0.37 -12.99
N LEU A 82 -7.51 -0.15 -14.27
CA LEU A 82 -6.20 -0.33 -14.90
C LEU A 82 -5.47 0.99 -15.13
N LYS A 83 -6.21 2.07 -15.44
CA LYS A 83 -5.70 3.39 -15.83
C LYS A 83 -5.34 4.27 -14.62
N GLY A 84 -4.45 5.24 -14.85
CA GLY A 84 -4.13 6.32 -13.92
C GLY A 84 -3.27 5.92 -12.74
N LYS A 85 -3.07 6.85 -11.81
CA LYS A 85 -2.22 6.67 -10.61
C LYS A 85 -2.70 5.55 -9.69
N GLN A 86 -4.01 5.38 -9.57
CA GLN A 86 -4.66 4.38 -8.72
C GLN A 86 -5.02 3.10 -9.48
N GLY A 87 -4.64 3.02 -10.75
CA GLY A 87 -4.83 1.83 -11.56
C GLY A 87 -3.81 0.74 -11.25
N ARG A 88 -4.13 -0.47 -11.69
CA ARG A 88 -3.33 -1.66 -11.39
C ARG A 88 -1.88 -1.54 -11.86
N PHE A 89 -1.67 -0.95 -13.03
CA PHE A 89 -0.31 -0.81 -13.57
C PHE A 89 0.58 0.07 -12.71
N ARG A 90 0.13 1.28 -12.39
CA ARG A 90 0.95 2.23 -11.64
C ARG A 90 1.00 1.97 -10.14
N GLN A 91 -0.06 1.44 -9.55
CA GLN A 91 -0.15 1.24 -8.10
C GLN A 91 0.40 -0.10 -7.62
N ASN A 92 0.30 -1.16 -8.43
CA ASN A 92 0.60 -2.52 -7.98
C ASN A 92 1.63 -3.27 -8.82
N LEU A 93 1.90 -2.85 -10.07
CA LEU A 93 2.82 -3.55 -10.96
C LEU A 93 4.15 -2.81 -11.15
N LEU A 94 4.13 -1.51 -11.44
CA LEU A 94 5.34 -0.70 -11.59
C LEU A 94 5.99 -0.35 -10.26
N GLY A 95 5.24 -0.41 -9.18
CA GLY A 95 5.73 -0.21 -7.83
C GLY A 95 4.78 -0.88 -6.83
N LYS A 96 5.35 -1.43 -5.77
CA LYS A 96 4.62 -2.13 -4.71
C LYS A 96 5.04 -1.60 -3.35
N ARG A 97 4.16 -1.72 -2.37
CA ARG A 97 4.56 -1.60 -0.97
C ARG A 97 5.43 -2.79 -0.62
N VAL A 98 6.52 -2.53 0.07
CA VAL A 98 7.49 -3.54 0.48
C VAL A 98 7.48 -3.72 1.99
N ASP A 99 7.76 -4.94 2.43
CA ASP A 99 7.94 -5.26 3.84
C ASP A 99 9.32 -4.80 4.32
N TYR A 100 9.58 -4.88 5.62
CA TYR A 100 10.84 -4.47 6.26
C TYR A 100 11.21 -3.01 5.97
N SER A 101 10.24 -2.15 5.93
CA SER A 101 10.41 -0.72 5.71
C SER A 101 9.66 0.08 6.76
N GLY A 102 10.20 1.24 7.08
CA GLY A 102 9.62 2.16 8.05
C GLY A 102 9.89 3.59 7.65
N ARG A 103 9.27 4.52 8.34
CA ARG A 103 9.41 5.95 8.09
C ARG A 103 9.45 6.70 9.40
N SER A 104 10.30 7.73 9.47
CA SER A 104 10.37 8.63 10.60
C SER A 104 10.87 10.00 10.16
N VAL A 105 10.80 10.96 11.06
CA VAL A 105 11.37 12.30 10.86
C VAL A 105 12.89 12.20 10.95
N ILE A 106 13.60 13.07 10.23
CA ILE A 106 15.05 13.18 10.27
C ILE A 106 15.51 14.31 11.17
N VAL A 107 16.66 14.09 11.80
CA VAL A 107 17.40 15.11 12.56
C VAL A 107 18.88 15.04 12.20
N VAL A 108 19.59 16.12 12.46
CA VAL A 108 21.03 16.17 12.21
C VAL A 108 21.78 15.26 13.19
N GLY A 109 22.76 14.51 12.65
CA GLY A 109 23.68 13.69 13.43
C GLY A 109 25.13 14.06 13.13
N PRO A 110 25.68 15.15 13.69
CA PRO A 110 27.02 15.62 13.36
C PRO A 110 28.13 14.69 13.85
N GLU A 111 27.83 13.83 14.80
CA GLU A 111 28.78 12.84 15.35
C GLU A 111 28.90 11.58 14.50
N LEU A 112 28.00 11.37 13.54
CA LEU A 112 28.01 10.22 12.64
C LEU A 112 29.16 10.32 11.64
N MET A 113 29.73 9.18 11.28
CA MET A 113 30.59 9.10 10.11
C MET A 113 29.76 9.19 8.82
N LEU A 114 30.39 9.51 7.69
CA LEU A 114 29.70 9.74 6.42
C LEU A 114 28.87 8.52 5.94
N HIS A 115 29.30 7.32 6.27
CA HIS A 115 28.66 6.05 5.93
C HIS A 115 27.64 5.57 6.96
N GLN A 116 27.44 6.30 8.05
CA GLN A 116 26.58 5.91 9.16
C GLN A 116 25.26 6.70 9.15
N CYS A 117 24.22 6.08 9.67
CA CYS A 117 22.97 6.73 10.02
C CYS A 117 22.55 6.34 11.44
N GLY A 118 21.93 7.25 12.15
CA GLY A 118 21.33 6.95 13.45
C GLY A 118 19.93 6.37 13.28
N LEU A 119 19.73 5.11 13.67
CA LEU A 119 18.44 4.43 13.58
C LEU A 119 17.83 4.30 14.99
N PRO A 120 16.59 4.79 15.22
CA PRO A 120 15.92 4.62 16.50
C PRO A 120 15.80 3.15 16.90
N LYS A 121 16.16 2.79 18.13
CA LYS A 121 16.12 1.41 18.63
C LYS A 121 14.77 0.74 18.41
N LYS A 122 13.66 1.44 18.67
CA LYS A 122 12.31 0.89 18.49
C LYS A 122 11.97 0.62 17.02
N LEU A 123 12.41 1.49 16.12
CA LEU A 123 12.24 1.30 14.68
C LEU A 123 13.08 0.11 14.20
N ALA A 124 14.34 0.04 14.63
CA ALA A 124 15.23 -1.07 14.31
C ALA A 124 14.68 -2.41 14.79
N LEU A 125 14.12 -2.46 15.99
CA LEU A 125 13.49 -3.67 16.53
C LEU A 125 12.37 -4.19 15.62
N GLU A 126 11.52 -3.30 15.12
CA GLU A 126 10.43 -3.68 14.20
C GLU A 126 10.96 -4.15 12.84
N LEU A 127 11.94 -3.48 12.27
CA LEU A 127 12.50 -3.80 10.96
C LEU A 127 13.25 -5.14 10.96
N PHE A 128 13.97 -5.44 12.03
CA PHE A 128 14.82 -6.63 12.14
C PHE A 128 14.18 -7.80 12.89
N LYS A 129 12.88 -7.76 13.15
CA LYS A 129 12.16 -8.85 13.86
C LYS A 129 12.48 -10.27 13.35
N PRO A 130 12.46 -10.59 12.07
CA PRO A 130 12.74 -11.95 11.62
C PRO A 130 14.15 -12.42 11.94
N PHE A 131 15.11 -11.53 11.80
CA PHE A 131 16.52 -11.81 12.12
C PHE A 131 16.72 -12.05 13.63
N ILE A 132 16.03 -11.25 14.45
CA ILE A 132 16.05 -11.42 15.90
C ILE A 132 15.42 -12.76 16.30
N TYR A 133 14.30 -13.15 15.70
CA TYR A 133 13.67 -14.45 15.96
C TYR A 133 14.62 -15.61 15.65
N SER A 134 15.25 -15.57 14.47
CA SER A 134 16.21 -16.58 14.05
C SER A 134 17.40 -16.67 15.01
N LYS A 135 17.93 -15.53 15.44
CA LYS A 135 19.03 -15.48 16.40
C LYS A 135 18.65 -15.99 17.79
N LEU A 136 17.47 -15.62 18.30
CA LEU A 136 16.95 -16.11 19.58
C LEU A 136 16.81 -17.63 19.60
N GLU A 137 16.37 -18.23 18.50
CA GLU A 137 16.29 -19.69 18.37
C GLU A 137 17.67 -20.32 18.27
N SER A 138 18.57 -19.77 17.45
CA SER A 138 19.92 -20.32 17.25
C SER A 138 20.79 -20.25 18.52
N LEU A 139 20.60 -19.23 19.34
CA LEU A 139 21.31 -19.06 20.63
C LEU A 139 20.64 -19.82 21.79
N GLY A 140 19.51 -20.48 21.55
CA GLY A 140 18.81 -21.27 22.56
C GLY A 140 18.00 -20.50 23.59
N PHE A 141 17.78 -19.18 23.41
CA PHE A 141 16.93 -18.37 24.28
C PHE A 141 15.44 -18.70 24.13
N SER A 142 15.06 -19.24 22.99
CA SER A 142 13.70 -19.70 22.72
C SER A 142 13.68 -21.01 21.94
N SER A 143 12.70 -21.85 22.23
CA SER A 143 12.48 -23.12 21.52
C SER A 143 11.42 -23.01 20.43
N THR A 144 10.67 -21.91 20.39
CA THR A 144 9.57 -21.70 19.44
C THR A 144 9.46 -20.24 19.01
N VAL A 145 9.04 -20.01 17.75
CA VAL A 145 8.76 -18.68 17.21
C VAL A 145 7.77 -17.89 18.10
N LYS A 146 6.79 -18.57 18.68
CA LYS A 146 5.81 -17.94 19.59
C LYS A 146 6.45 -17.39 20.86
N GLN A 147 7.46 -18.08 21.38
CA GLN A 147 8.23 -17.63 22.55
C GLN A 147 9.14 -16.46 22.16
N SER A 148 9.86 -16.55 21.04
CA SER A 148 10.66 -15.46 20.49
C SER A 148 9.84 -14.19 20.34
N ARG A 149 8.65 -14.29 19.75
CA ARG A 149 7.73 -13.16 19.57
C ARG A 149 7.35 -12.51 20.89
N ARG A 150 7.02 -13.29 21.93
CA ARG A 150 6.70 -12.76 23.25
C ARG A 150 7.89 -12.05 23.90
N MET A 151 9.12 -12.56 23.72
CA MET A 151 10.33 -11.93 24.23
C MET A 151 10.56 -10.58 23.58
N VAL A 152 10.40 -10.49 22.25
CA VAL A 152 10.52 -9.22 21.50
C VAL A 152 9.42 -8.23 21.89
N GLU A 153 8.18 -8.67 22.08
CA GLU A 153 7.07 -7.82 22.55
C GLU A 153 7.32 -7.27 23.95
N LYS A 154 7.97 -8.05 24.83
CA LYS A 154 8.35 -7.63 26.18
C LYS A 154 9.65 -6.80 26.22
N GLN A 155 10.38 -6.73 25.10
CA GLN A 155 11.63 -5.98 24.97
C GLN A 155 12.65 -6.37 26.06
N THR A 156 12.88 -7.67 26.23
CA THR A 156 13.85 -8.17 27.22
C THR A 156 15.27 -7.70 26.91
N PRO A 157 16.19 -7.60 27.92
CA PRO A 157 17.55 -7.15 27.69
C PRO A 157 18.30 -7.95 26.63
N GLU A 158 18.09 -9.25 26.57
CA GLU A 158 18.72 -10.14 25.59
C GLU A 158 18.32 -9.79 24.15
N VAL A 159 17.11 -9.28 23.95
CA VAL A 159 16.63 -8.85 22.63
C VAL A 159 17.42 -7.63 22.14
N TRP A 160 17.79 -6.71 23.02
CA TRP A 160 18.59 -5.55 22.67
C TRP A 160 20.02 -5.91 22.29
N ASP A 161 20.62 -6.85 23.00
CA ASP A 161 21.98 -7.34 22.71
C ASP A 161 22.00 -8.05 21.35
N ILE A 162 20.99 -8.86 21.08
CA ILE A 162 20.82 -9.54 19.79
C ILE A 162 20.57 -8.54 18.67
N LEU A 163 19.77 -7.50 18.90
CA LEU A 163 19.52 -6.46 17.91
C LEU A 163 20.83 -5.74 17.54
N GLU A 164 21.66 -5.42 18.50
CA GLU A 164 22.95 -4.79 18.26
C GLU A 164 23.88 -5.70 17.43
N GLU A 165 23.88 -7.01 17.71
CA GLU A 165 24.63 -7.98 16.92
C GLU A 165 24.10 -8.11 15.50
N VAL A 166 22.78 -8.18 15.32
CA VAL A 166 22.12 -8.32 14.01
C VAL A 166 22.37 -7.11 13.12
N ILE A 167 22.38 -5.91 13.68
CA ILE A 167 22.58 -4.66 12.92
C ILE A 167 24.03 -4.53 12.43
N ARG A 168 24.96 -5.13 13.14
CA ARG A 168 26.37 -5.08 12.74
C ARG A 168 26.53 -5.70 11.35
N GLU A 169 27.17 -4.96 10.45
CA GLU A 169 27.38 -5.36 9.04
C GLU A 169 26.08 -5.57 8.23
N HIS A 170 24.96 -4.98 8.68
CA HIS A 170 23.69 -5.04 7.96
C HIS A 170 23.27 -3.63 7.52
N PRO A 171 23.71 -3.18 6.33
CA PRO A 171 23.39 -1.84 5.87
C PRO A 171 21.89 -1.69 5.57
N VAL A 172 21.39 -0.49 5.78
CA VAL A 172 20.00 -0.10 5.47
C VAL A 172 19.99 0.92 4.33
N LEU A 173 18.94 0.88 3.52
CA LEU A 173 18.70 1.87 2.49
C LEU A 173 17.85 3.00 3.05
N LEU A 174 18.34 4.24 2.98
CA LEU A 174 17.55 5.43 3.28
C LEU A 174 17.08 6.09 1.97
N ASN A 175 15.83 6.52 1.96
CA ASN A 175 15.23 7.21 0.83
C ASN A 175 14.42 8.41 1.34
N ARG A 176 14.51 9.54 0.65
CA ARG A 176 13.61 10.69 0.82
C ARG A 176 12.79 10.92 -0.43
N ALA A 177 11.48 11.04 -0.30
CA ALA A 177 10.59 11.43 -1.40
C ALA A 177 10.52 12.97 -1.52
N PRO A 178 10.53 13.54 -2.74
CA PRO A 178 10.60 12.85 -4.03
C PRO A 178 12.02 12.40 -4.39
N THR A 179 12.18 11.18 -4.92
CA THR A 179 13.47 10.68 -5.40
C THR A 179 13.75 11.25 -6.80
N LEU A 180 14.50 12.34 -6.87
CA LEU A 180 14.75 13.06 -8.12
C LEU A 180 15.92 12.47 -8.93
N HIS A 181 16.87 11.86 -8.27
CA HIS A 181 18.06 11.26 -8.87
C HIS A 181 18.54 10.06 -8.03
N ARG A 182 19.55 9.34 -8.52
CA ARG A 182 20.04 8.11 -7.88
C ARG A 182 20.55 8.29 -6.46
N LEU A 183 21.07 9.47 -6.10
CA LEU A 183 21.55 9.77 -4.74
C LEU A 183 20.42 10.04 -3.73
N GLY A 184 19.17 10.08 -4.16
CA GLY A 184 17.99 10.09 -3.29
C GLY A 184 17.73 8.75 -2.59
N ILE A 185 18.50 7.70 -2.93
CA ILE A 185 18.54 6.41 -2.23
C ILE A 185 19.99 6.07 -1.97
N GLN A 186 20.36 5.93 -0.71
CA GLN A 186 21.74 5.60 -0.31
C GLN A 186 21.74 4.55 0.80
N ALA A 187 22.78 3.72 0.81
CA ALA A 187 22.98 2.72 1.85
C ALA A 187 23.85 3.29 2.98
N PHE A 188 23.44 3.02 4.22
CA PHE A 188 24.16 3.42 5.42
C PHE A 188 24.30 2.26 6.39
N GLU A 189 25.36 2.26 7.15
CA GLU A 189 25.52 1.40 8.30
C GLU A 189 24.73 1.98 9.48
N PRO A 190 23.74 1.26 10.03
CA PRO A 190 22.92 1.78 11.10
C PRO A 190 23.66 1.78 12.43
N VAL A 191 23.51 2.86 13.17
CA VAL A 191 23.92 3.00 14.57
C VAL A 191 22.67 3.18 15.42
N LEU A 192 22.50 2.38 16.46
CA LEU A 192 21.35 2.48 17.35
C LEU A 192 21.40 3.76 18.17
N ILE A 193 20.31 4.50 18.14
CA ILE A 193 20.14 5.73 18.90
C ILE A 193 18.85 5.70 19.73
N GLU A 194 18.83 6.48 20.78
CA GLU A 194 17.59 6.75 21.52
C GLU A 194 16.72 7.77 20.80
N GLY A 195 15.42 7.77 21.10
CA GLY A 195 14.47 8.68 20.48
C GLY A 195 13.62 8.04 19.38
N LYS A 196 13.04 8.89 18.54
CA LYS A 196 12.11 8.47 17.48
C LYS A 196 12.54 8.92 16.07
N ALA A 197 13.48 9.86 16.00
CA ALA A 197 13.94 10.44 14.73
C ALA A 197 15.18 9.72 14.21
N ILE A 198 15.29 9.61 12.90
CA ILE A 198 16.47 9.09 12.23
C ILE A 198 17.52 10.20 12.18
N GLN A 199 18.75 9.90 12.59
CA GLN A 199 19.87 10.83 12.46
C GLN A 199 20.55 10.67 11.11
N LEU A 200 20.83 11.79 10.47
CA LEU A 200 21.46 11.84 9.16
C LEU A 200 22.70 12.74 9.21
N HIS A 201 23.78 12.28 8.56
CA HIS A 201 25.00 13.10 8.48
C HIS A 201 24.75 14.38 7.67
N PRO A 202 25.21 15.56 8.11
CA PRO A 202 24.95 16.84 7.46
C PRO A 202 25.36 16.89 5.99
N LEU A 203 26.47 16.27 5.62
CA LEU A 203 27.00 16.29 4.24
C LEU A 203 26.16 15.50 3.24
N VAL A 204 25.34 14.55 3.64
CA VAL A 204 24.47 13.79 2.75
C VAL A 204 23.11 14.46 2.52
N CYS A 205 22.77 15.47 3.28
CA CYS A 205 21.49 16.17 3.17
C CYS A 205 21.30 16.82 1.81
N ALA A 206 22.34 17.38 1.22
CA ALA A 206 22.28 17.97 -0.12
C ALA A 206 21.90 16.97 -1.20
N ALA A 207 22.40 15.75 -1.10
CA ALA A 207 22.08 14.66 -2.04
C ALA A 207 20.62 14.19 -1.93
N PHE A 208 20.07 14.17 -0.72
CA PHE A 208 18.65 13.89 -0.47
C PHE A 208 17.73 15.09 -0.70
N ASN A 209 18.28 16.29 -0.92
CA ASN A 209 17.54 17.54 -0.87
C ASN A 209 16.71 17.66 0.42
N ALA A 210 17.31 17.26 1.52
CA ALA A 210 16.68 17.20 2.83
C ALA A 210 17.08 18.41 3.68
N ASP A 211 16.12 18.88 4.48
CA ASP A 211 16.33 19.86 5.52
C ASP A 211 15.73 19.33 6.84
N PHE A 212 15.97 20.01 7.93
CA PHE A 212 15.55 19.56 9.27
C PHE A 212 14.37 20.37 9.82
N ASP A 213 13.52 20.84 8.92
CA ASP A 213 12.33 21.63 9.25
C ASP A 213 11.03 20.82 9.35
N GLY A 214 11.16 19.47 9.36
CA GLY A 214 10.05 18.54 9.46
C GLY A 214 10.07 17.41 8.43
N ASP A 215 11.18 17.26 7.71
CA ASP A 215 11.39 16.14 6.78
C ASP A 215 11.43 14.78 7.50
#